data_0775f9f8ba636943c53ae15cfd36b26e
#
_entry.id   0775f9f8ba636943c53ae15cfd36b26e
#
_cell.length_a   1.000
_cell.length_b   1.000
_cell.length_c   1.000
_cell.angle_alpha   90.00
_cell.angle_beta   90.00
_cell.angle_gamma   90.00
#
_symmetry.space_group_name_H-M   'P 1'
#
loop_
_entity.id
_entity.type
_entity.pdbx_description
1 polymer ?
#
loop_
_entity_poly.entity_id
_entity_poly.type
_entity_poly.pdbx_seq_one_letter_code
_entity_poly.pdbx_strand_id
1 'polypeptide(L)'
;MRVWRYSPKDLALVSVAVVQFAVTTAWAIAFQRMSFAGNLAAFAVITYLFYFNPVVVTHNFLHTPFFRRRLANRVFAIFNSANLFLPQVLYKYHHLTHHQYANDPVENGTTQDPSSTYRYGRNGRQESFVRYCALSLLRDGGTGHAFREAMRHGQHAQFAMELAAIGIVGAIWLAIDWRWMLVAYVPTFYCGWFLALLENYFEHYHASNHRSRLADSVSYYGRWYNILMFNEGYHQEHHLKPHLHWTRRPEVHREYQSQFKEAGAYEARKPPILGFLD
;
A
#
# COMPACT_ATOMS: atom_id res chain seq x y z
N MET A 1 -16.65 23.24 -12.89
CA MET A 1 -17.00 22.07 -12.00
C MET A 1 -15.78 21.65 -11.18
N ARG A 2 -15.92 21.41 -9.85
CA ARG A 2 -14.81 20.91 -9.03
C ARG A 2 -14.54 19.43 -9.39
N VAL A 3 -13.31 19.11 -9.81
CA VAL A 3 -12.87 17.75 -10.18
C VAL A 3 -12.68 16.88 -8.93
N TRP A 4 -12.02 17.42 -7.91
CA TRP A 4 -11.62 16.73 -6.69
C TRP A 4 -12.76 16.60 -5.67
N ARG A 5 -12.82 15.45 -5.03
CA ARG A 5 -13.85 15.17 -4.03
C ARG A 5 -13.55 15.85 -2.70
N TYR A 6 -12.31 15.77 -2.23
CA TYR A 6 -11.88 16.27 -0.92
C TYR A 6 -10.89 17.42 -1.05
N SER A 7 -9.79 17.27 -1.79
CA SER A 7 -8.72 18.25 -1.87
C SER A 7 -8.10 18.27 -3.28
N PRO A 8 -7.76 19.46 -3.83
CA PRO A 8 -6.96 19.56 -5.04
C PRO A 8 -5.52 19.03 -4.87
N LYS A 9 -5.06 18.83 -3.63
CA LYS A 9 -3.76 18.21 -3.34
C LYS A 9 -3.67 16.76 -3.82
N ASP A 10 -4.82 16.08 -4.04
CA ASP A 10 -4.87 14.74 -4.62
C ASP A 10 -4.31 14.68 -6.06
N LEU A 11 -4.20 15.83 -6.73
CA LEU A 11 -3.49 15.94 -8.00
C LEU A 11 -2.06 15.40 -7.90
N ALA A 12 -1.37 15.67 -6.79
CA ALA A 12 0.01 15.18 -6.59
C ALA A 12 0.05 13.64 -6.57
N LEU A 13 -0.89 12.99 -5.89
CA LEU A 13 -0.97 11.53 -5.82
C LEU A 13 -1.30 10.90 -7.19
N VAL A 14 -2.25 11.49 -7.91
CA VAL A 14 -2.56 11.07 -9.29
C VAL A 14 -1.35 11.27 -10.21
N SER A 15 -0.63 12.38 -10.06
CA SER A 15 0.57 12.67 -10.86
C SER A 15 1.68 11.65 -10.61
N VAL A 16 1.89 11.24 -9.36
CA VAL A 16 2.86 10.17 -9.03
C VAL A 16 2.52 8.87 -9.76
N ALA A 17 1.26 8.43 -9.75
CA ALA A 17 0.85 7.22 -10.47
C ALA A 17 1.06 7.34 -11.99
N VAL A 18 0.76 8.50 -12.58
CA VAL A 18 0.98 8.75 -14.01
C VAL A 18 2.47 8.78 -14.35
N VAL A 19 3.28 9.46 -13.54
CA VAL A 19 4.75 9.51 -13.70
C VAL A 19 5.34 8.11 -13.57
N GLN A 20 4.93 7.32 -12.57
CA GLN A 20 5.37 5.94 -12.41
C GLN A 20 5.14 5.12 -13.69
N PHE A 21 3.93 5.14 -14.22
CA PHE A 21 3.59 4.41 -15.45
C PHE A 21 4.45 4.87 -16.63
N ALA A 22 4.58 6.19 -16.81
CA ALA A 22 5.34 6.78 -17.89
C ALA A 22 6.84 6.43 -17.83
N VAL A 23 7.47 6.58 -16.65
CA VAL A 23 8.92 6.28 -16.51
C VAL A 23 9.19 4.79 -16.58
N THR A 24 8.28 3.94 -16.09
CA THR A 24 8.40 2.47 -16.22
C THR A 24 8.33 2.05 -17.69
N THR A 25 7.37 2.60 -18.45
CA THR A 25 7.25 2.32 -19.89
C THR A 25 8.44 2.87 -20.68
N ALA A 26 8.89 4.09 -20.35
CA ALA A 26 10.08 4.68 -20.98
C ALA A 26 11.34 3.84 -20.71
N TRP A 27 11.47 3.29 -19.52
CA TRP A 27 12.57 2.37 -19.19
C TRP A 27 12.49 1.08 -20.02
N ALA A 28 11.31 0.48 -20.16
CA ALA A 28 11.13 -0.69 -21.03
C ALA A 28 11.63 -0.44 -22.45
N ILE A 29 11.28 0.71 -23.03
CA ILE A 29 11.68 1.11 -24.40
C ILE A 29 13.20 1.37 -24.51
N ALA A 30 13.80 1.97 -23.47
CA ALA A 30 15.18 2.42 -23.49
C ALA A 30 16.18 1.37 -22.96
N PHE A 31 15.73 0.33 -22.29
CA PHE A 31 16.53 -0.60 -21.48
C PHE A 31 17.80 -1.11 -22.16
N GLN A 32 17.67 -1.60 -23.41
CA GLN A 32 18.79 -2.15 -24.16
C GLN A 32 19.81 -1.09 -24.63
N ARG A 33 19.43 0.19 -24.61
CA ARG A 33 20.26 1.31 -25.06
C ARG A 33 20.90 2.07 -23.91
N MET A 34 20.43 1.82 -22.68
CA MET A 34 20.96 2.49 -21.47
C MET A 34 22.23 1.82 -21.00
N SER A 35 23.13 2.61 -20.40
CA SER A 35 24.27 2.09 -19.68
C SER A 35 23.83 1.29 -18.43
N PHE A 36 24.72 0.47 -17.90
CA PHE A 36 24.46 -0.24 -16.64
C PHE A 36 24.09 0.72 -15.50
N ALA A 37 24.82 1.83 -15.36
CA ALA A 37 24.53 2.85 -14.35
C ALA A 37 23.15 3.51 -14.56
N GLY A 38 22.76 3.76 -15.81
CA GLY A 38 21.45 4.29 -16.15
C GLY A 38 20.33 3.30 -15.78
N ASN A 39 20.50 2.01 -16.08
CA ASN A 39 19.55 0.97 -15.69
C ASN A 39 19.47 0.80 -14.18
N LEU A 40 20.59 0.90 -13.46
CA LEU A 40 20.60 0.84 -11.99
C LEU A 40 19.85 2.05 -11.36
N ALA A 41 20.04 3.24 -11.93
CA ALA A 41 19.31 4.43 -11.49
C ALA A 41 17.80 4.30 -11.76
N ALA A 42 17.41 3.81 -12.94
CA ALA A 42 16.02 3.53 -13.26
C ALA A 42 15.42 2.48 -12.32
N PHE A 43 16.14 1.40 -12.05
CA PHE A 43 15.75 0.38 -11.07
C PHE A 43 15.47 1.00 -9.70
N ALA A 44 16.36 1.81 -9.17
CA ALA A 44 16.19 2.45 -7.86
C ALA A 44 14.97 3.39 -7.83
N VAL A 45 14.83 4.26 -8.83
CA VAL A 45 13.70 5.21 -8.92
C VAL A 45 12.37 4.48 -9.04
N ILE A 46 12.29 3.47 -9.91
CA ILE A 46 11.04 2.76 -10.14
C ILE A 46 10.70 1.84 -8.96
N THR A 47 11.70 1.24 -8.30
CA THR A 47 11.48 0.51 -7.02
C THR A 47 10.88 1.43 -5.97
N TYR A 48 11.38 2.66 -5.83
CA TYR A 48 10.81 3.65 -4.92
C TYR A 48 9.36 3.99 -5.29
N LEU A 49 9.05 4.17 -6.56
CA LEU A 49 7.69 4.46 -7.02
C LEU A 49 6.75 3.27 -6.81
N PHE A 50 7.23 2.03 -6.96
CA PHE A 50 6.48 0.81 -6.64
C PHE A 50 6.24 0.63 -5.13
N TYR A 51 7.14 1.12 -4.30
CA TYR A 51 6.92 1.22 -2.87
C TYR A 51 5.91 2.32 -2.52
N PHE A 52 6.11 3.52 -3.06
CA PHE A 52 5.31 4.71 -2.73
C PHE A 52 3.84 4.58 -3.17
N ASN A 53 3.59 4.00 -4.33
CA ASN A 53 2.23 3.94 -4.88
C ASN A 53 1.28 3.10 -4.01
N PRO A 54 1.54 1.84 -3.64
CA PRO A 54 0.63 1.08 -2.77
C PRO A 54 0.49 1.71 -1.38
N VAL A 55 1.57 2.22 -0.79
CA VAL A 55 1.59 2.77 0.56
C VAL A 55 0.86 4.11 0.63
N VAL A 56 1.05 5.00 -0.36
CA VAL A 56 0.53 6.37 -0.29
C VAL A 56 -0.62 6.60 -1.27
N VAL A 57 -0.39 6.34 -2.58
CA VAL A 57 -1.39 6.68 -3.61
C VAL A 57 -2.61 5.78 -3.51
N THR A 58 -2.39 4.47 -3.62
CA THR A 58 -3.46 3.47 -3.58
C THR A 58 -4.18 3.47 -2.24
N HIS A 59 -3.43 3.46 -1.14
CA HIS A 59 -3.96 3.48 0.21
C HIS A 59 -4.93 4.65 0.43
N ASN A 60 -4.51 5.88 0.14
CA ASN A 60 -5.39 7.05 0.25
C ASN A 60 -6.58 6.98 -0.72
N PHE A 61 -6.38 6.51 -1.95
CA PHE A 61 -7.44 6.37 -2.92
C PHE A 61 -8.54 5.39 -2.48
N LEU A 62 -8.18 4.28 -1.85
CA LEU A 62 -9.15 3.28 -1.41
C LEU A 62 -10.08 3.79 -0.31
N HIS A 63 -9.54 4.57 0.62
CA HIS A 63 -10.30 5.15 1.72
C HIS A 63 -11.07 6.41 1.31
N THR A 64 -10.44 7.26 0.52
CA THR A 64 -10.97 8.58 0.12
C THR A 64 -10.79 8.78 -1.39
N PRO A 65 -11.66 8.17 -2.23
CA PRO A 65 -11.55 8.28 -3.68
C PRO A 65 -11.42 9.73 -4.15
N PHE A 66 -10.43 10.01 -4.99
CA PHE A 66 -9.97 11.37 -5.30
C PHE A 66 -10.98 12.21 -6.07
N PHE A 67 -11.73 11.58 -6.99
CA PHE A 67 -12.60 12.32 -7.90
C PHE A 67 -14.05 12.35 -7.43
N ARG A 68 -14.76 13.45 -7.72
CA ARG A 68 -16.21 13.55 -7.50
C ARG A 68 -17.01 12.58 -8.38
N ARG A 69 -16.57 12.38 -9.62
CA ARG A 69 -17.25 11.51 -10.58
C ARG A 69 -16.84 10.05 -10.33
N ARG A 70 -17.82 9.19 -10.13
CA ARG A 70 -17.61 7.74 -9.94
C ARG A 70 -16.85 7.10 -11.09
N LEU A 71 -17.16 7.52 -12.35
CA LEU A 71 -16.48 7.02 -13.54
C LEU A 71 -14.98 7.34 -13.51
N ALA A 72 -14.59 8.56 -13.11
CA ALA A 72 -13.18 8.95 -13.01
C ALA A 72 -12.43 8.09 -11.98
N ASN A 73 -13.05 7.77 -10.84
CA ASN A 73 -12.47 6.86 -9.86
C ASN A 73 -12.32 5.43 -10.42
N ARG A 74 -13.32 4.93 -11.17
CA ARG A 74 -13.21 3.62 -11.84
C ARG A 74 -12.07 3.57 -12.84
N VAL A 75 -11.96 4.59 -13.68
CA VAL A 75 -10.88 4.70 -14.68
C VAL A 75 -9.52 4.77 -13.99
N PHE A 76 -9.40 5.57 -12.92
CA PHE A 76 -8.15 5.63 -12.15
C PHE A 76 -7.80 4.28 -11.51
N ALA A 77 -8.78 3.56 -10.94
CA ALA A 77 -8.56 2.23 -10.38
C ALA A 77 -8.05 1.25 -11.45
N ILE A 78 -8.67 1.21 -12.65
CA ILE A 78 -8.23 0.37 -13.77
C ILE A 78 -6.80 0.73 -14.20
N PHE A 79 -6.52 2.02 -14.38
CA PHE A 79 -5.18 2.51 -14.72
C PHE A 79 -4.14 2.10 -13.67
N ASN A 80 -4.44 2.34 -12.38
CA ASN A 80 -3.50 2.06 -11.31
C ASN A 80 -3.35 0.55 -11.04
N SER A 81 -4.37 -0.27 -11.35
CA SER A 81 -4.25 -1.74 -11.35
C SER A 81 -3.23 -2.21 -12.38
N ALA A 82 -3.27 -1.67 -13.59
CA ALA A 82 -2.29 -1.97 -14.64
C ALA A 82 -0.89 -1.46 -14.27
N ASN A 83 -0.80 -0.30 -13.62
CA ASN A 83 0.46 0.28 -13.15
C ASN A 83 1.15 -0.57 -12.08
N LEU A 84 0.37 -1.13 -11.14
CA LEU A 84 0.87 -1.94 -10.02
C LEU A 84 0.83 -3.46 -10.28
N PHE A 85 0.27 -3.92 -11.39
CA PHE A 85 -0.01 -5.34 -11.64
C PHE A 85 -0.79 -5.99 -10.48
N LEU A 86 -1.66 -5.21 -9.86
CA LEU A 86 -2.51 -5.63 -8.76
C LEU A 86 -3.92 -5.05 -8.92
N PRO A 87 -4.97 -5.88 -9.01
CA PRO A 87 -6.33 -5.38 -9.04
C PRO A 87 -6.67 -4.55 -7.79
N GLN A 88 -7.01 -3.28 -8.00
CA GLN A 88 -7.36 -2.35 -6.92
C GLN A 88 -8.57 -2.82 -6.11
N VAL A 89 -9.49 -3.53 -6.76
CA VAL A 89 -10.64 -4.16 -6.09
C VAL A 89 -10.17 -5.18 -5.05
N LEU A 90 -9.21 -6.05 -5.38
CA LEU A 90 -8.70 -7.04 -4.42
C LEU A 90 -7.94 -6.35 -3.28
N TYR A 91 -7.07 -5.40 -3.61
CA TYR A 91 -6.33 -4.66 -2.59
C TYR A 91 -7.28 -3.91 -1.64
N LYS A 92 -8.37 -3.34 -2.16
CA LYS A 92 -9.39 -2.68 -1.34
C LYS A 92 -9.98 -3.62 -0.29
N TYR A 93 -10.49 -4.78 -0.68
CA TYR A 93 -11.14 -5.68 0.27
C TYR A 93 -10.15 -6.35 1.21
N HIS A 94 -8.94 -6.64 0.74
CA HIS A 94 -7.84 -7.06 1.59
C HIS A 94 -7.55 -6.01 2.69
N HIS A 95 -7.40 -4.76 2.30
CA HIS A 95 -7.06 -3.65 3.19
C HIS A 95 -8.21 -3.28 4.16
N LEU A 96 -9.47 -3.33 3.70
CA LEU A 96 -10.62 -3.15 4.59
C LEU A 96 -10.73 -4.25 5.66
N THR A 97 -10.38 -5.50 5.30
CA THR A 97 -10.30 -6.61 6.27
C THR A 97 -9.17 -6.37 7.26
N HIS A 98 -8.01 -5.89 6.79
CA HIS A 98 -6.93 -5.48 7.66
C HIS A 98 -7.37 -4.41 8.67
N HIS A 99 -8.02 -3.33 8.24
CA HIS A 99 -8.55 -2.32 9.16
C HIS A 99 -9.57 -2.87 10.15
N GLN A 100 -10.37 -3.85 9.76
CA GLN A 100 -11.36 -4.45 10.65
C GLN A 100 -10.73 -5.26 11.78
N TYR A 101 -9.64 -5.97 11.49
CA TYR A 101 -8.99 -6.93 12.38
C TYR A 101 -7.55 -6.55 12.74
N ALA A 102 -7.17 -5.32 12.55
CA ALA A 102 -5.82 -4.77 12.62
C ALA A 102 -4.89 -5.52 13.59
N ASN A 103 -3.89 -6.18 13.03
CA ASN A 103 -2.84 -6.93 13.73
C ASN A 103 -3.35 -8.01 14.71
N ASP A 104 -4.53 -8.57 14.44
CA ASP A 104 -5.10 -9.68 15.24
C ASP A 104 -4.06 -10.79 15.44
N PRO A 105 -3.88 -11.29 16.67
CA PRO A 105 -3.03 -12.45 16.92
C PRO A 105 -3.66 -13.73 16.35
N VAL A 106 -2.87 -14.78 16.28
CA VAL A 106 -3.37 -16.09 15.86
C VAL A 106 -4.18 -16.71 17.00
N GLU A 107 -5.48 -16.90 16.77
CA GLU A 107 -6.39 -17.64 17.64
C GLU A 107 -6.83 -18.93 16.91
N ASN A 108 -6.75 -20.08 17.58
CA ASN A 108 -7.09 -21.39 16.99
C ASN A 108 -6.38 -21.69 15.66
N GLY A 109 -5.11 -21.25 15.54
CA GLY A 109 -4.27 -21.48 14.36
C GLY A 109 -4.53 -20.52 13.19
N THR A 110 -5.40 -19.52 13.33
CA THR A 110 -5.73 -18.54 12.28
C THR A 110 -5.79 -17.11 12.82
N THR A 111 -5.59 -16.15 11.93
CA THR A 111 -5.89 -14.73 12.16
C THR A 111 -6.80 -14.21 11.04
N GLN A 112 -7.72 -13.32 11.36
CA GLN A 112 -8.60 -12.71 10.37
C GLN A 112 -7.90 -11.57 9.62
N ASP A 113 -6.91 -10.91 10.23
CA ASP A 113 -6.13 -9.88 9.55
C ASP A 113 -5.19 -10.50 8.51
N PRO A 114 -5.39 -10.22 7.20
CA PRO A 114 -4.52 -10.75 6.16
C PRO A 114 -3.09 -10.22 6.22
N SER A 115 -2.89 -9.05 6.84
CA SER A 115 -1.58 -8.38 7.01
C SER A 115 -1.00 -8.52 8.41
N SER A 116 -1.62 -9.34 9.28
CA SER A 116 -1.13 -9.51 10.66
C SER A 116 0.32 -9.98 10.71
N THR A 117 1.13 -9.30 11.51
CA THR A 117 2.52 -9.69 11.80
C THR A 117 2.62 -11.01 12.55
N TYR A 118 1.50 -11.48 13.14
CA TYR A 118 1.40 -12.76 13.84
C TYR A 118 1.03 -13.94 12.94
N ARG A 119 0.52 -13.70 11.70
CA ARG A 119 -0.07 -14.72 10.83
C ARG A 119 0.80 -15.95 10.60
N TYR A 120 2.10 -15.74 10.44
CA TYR A 120 3.09 -16.80 10.25
C TYR A 120 4.13 -16.84 11.37
N GLY A 121 3.82 -16.15 12.48
CA GLY A 121 4.58 -16.23 13.70
C GLY A 121 4.46 -17.59 14.40
N ARG A 122 5.26 -17.84 15.39
CA ARG A 122 5.26 -19.10 16.17
C ARG A 122 5.13 -18.80 17.66
N ASN A 123 4.41 -19.66 18.38
CA ASN A 123 4.25 -19.56 19.83
C ASN A 123 3.71 -18.19 20.30
N GLY A 124 2.74 -17.63 19.59
CA GLY A 124 2.14 -16.33 19.91
C GLY A 124 3.06 -15.11 19.67
N ARG A 125 4.21 -15.31 19.00
CA ARG A 125 5.14 -14.23 18.65
C ARG A 125 4.93 -13.78 17.20
N GLN A 126 5.22 -12.52 16.96
CA GLN A 126 5.25 -11.97 15.61
C GLN A 126 6.34 -12.64 14.77
N GLU A 127 6.11 -12.75 13.45
CA GLU A 127 7.11 -13.21 12.51
C GLU A 127 8.25 -12.18 12.41
N SER A 128 9.48 -12.60 12.07
CA SER A 128 10.55 -11.64 11.78
C SER A 128 10.23 -10.82 10.52
N PHE A 129 10.54 -9.53 10.54
CA PHE A 129 10.24 -8.63 9.42
C PHE A 129 10.86 -9.12 8.10
N VAL A 130 12.06 -9.70 8.13
CA VAL A 130 12.72 -10.24 6.92
C VAL A 130 11.88 -11.33 6.28
N ARG A 131 11.39 -12.30 7.06
CA ARG A 131 10.51 -13.37 6.54
C ARG A 131 9.16 -12.84 6.09
N TYR A 132 8.58 -11.92 6.87
CA TYR A 132 7.33 -11.26 6.53
C TYR A 132 7.44 -10.59 5.16
N CYS A 133 8.42 -9.71 4.94
CA CYS A 133 8.59 -8.99 3.68
C CYS A 133 8.97 -9.91 2.51
N ALA A 134 9.93 -10.83 2.73
CA ALA A 134 10.43 -11.67 1.65
C ALA A 134 9.45 -12.74 1.17
N LEU A 135 8.58 -13.25 2.04
CA LEU A 135 7.71 -14.37 1.71
C LEU A 135 6.24 -14.00 1.49
N SER A 136 5.81 -12.79 1.84
CA SER A 136 4.39 -12.41 1.76
C SER A 136 3.82 -12.51 0.35
N LEU A 137 4.59 -12.16 -0.68
CA LEU A 137 4.14 -12.31 -2.08
C LEU A 137 4.01 -13.77 -2.54
N LEU A 138 4.65 -14.69 -1.83
CA LEU A 138 4.64 -16.12 -2.14
C LEU A 138 3.63 -16.92 -1.29
N ARG A 139 2.91 -16.23 -0.40
CA ARG A 139 1.97 -16.84 0.54
C ARG A 139 0.54 -16.39 0.26
N ASP A 140 -0.42 -17.19 0.67
CA ASP A 140 -1.82 -16.74 0.67
C ASP A 140 -2.03 -15.68 1.79
N GLY A 141 -1.96 -14.41 1.40
CA GLY A 141 -2.28 -13.26 2.24
C GLY A 141 -3.79 -12.98 2.34
N GLY A 142 -4.68 -13.97 2.19
CA GLY A 142 -6.13 -13.73 2.24
C GLY A 142 -6.72 -13.25 0.91
N THR A 143 -6.01 -13.43 -0.20
CA THR A 143 -6.48 -13.05 -1.55
C THR A 143 -7.82 -13.71 -1.90
N GLY A 144 -8.00 -14.97 -1.55
CA GLY A 144 -9.26 -15.69 -1.75
C GLY A 144 -10.42 -15.09 -0.93
N HIS A 145 -10.16 -14.59 0.28
CA HIS A 145 -11.15 -13.86 1.06
C HIS A 145 -11.51 -12.52 0.40
N ALA A 146 -10.51 -11.72 0.05
CA ALA A 146 -10.68 -10.43 -0.64
C ALA A 146 -11.47 -10.59 -1.95
N PHE A 147 -11.19 -11.64 -2.73
CA PHE A 147 -11.94 -11.96 -3.93
C PHE A 147 -13.41 -12.25 -3.63
N ARG A 148 -13.71 -13.13 -2.66
CA ARG A 148 -15.11 -13.44 -2.29
C ARG A 148 -15.86 -12.19 -1.84
N GLU A 149 -15.25 -11.35 -1.01
CA GLU A 149 -15.85 -10.09 -0.56
C GLU A 149 -16.09 -9.12 -1.72
N ALA A 150 -15.14 -8.96 -2.62
CA ALA A 150 -15.31 -8.15 -3.82
C ALA A 150 -16.51 -8.64 -4.66
N MET A 151 -16.64 -9.95 -4.87
CA MET A 151 -17.74 -10.53 -5.64
C MET A 151 -19.09 -10.36 -4.93
N ARG A 152 -19.15 -10.57 -3.62
CA ARG A 152 -20.38 -10.32 -2.81
C ARG A 152 -20.85 -8.87 -2.92
N HIS A 153 -19.93 -7.92 -3.07
CA HIS A 153 -20.23 -6.50 -3.27
C HIS A 153 -20.42 -6.10 -4.74
N GLY A 154 -20.62 -7.07 -5.64
CA GLY A 154 -20.96 -6.83 -7.04
C GLY A 154 -19.84 -6.22 -7.88
N GLN A 155 -18.56 -6.43 -7.51
CA GLN A 155 -17.41 -5.84 -8.19
C GLN A 155 -16.93 -6.63 -9.42
N HIS A 156 -17.73 -7.57 -9.95
CA HIS A 156 -17.34 -8.45 -11.06
C HIS A 156 -16.83 -7.69 -12.30
N ALA A 157 -17.59 -6.69 -12.77
CA ALA A 157 -17.22 -5.92 -13.96
C ALA A 157 -15.95 -5.07 -13.72
N GLN A 158 -15.81 -4.45 -12.54
CA GLN A 158 -14.63 -3.67 -12.21
C GLN A 158 -13.39 -4.57 -12.15
N PHE A 159 -13.48 -5.71 -11.50
CA PHE A 159 -12.41 -6.70 -11.40
C PHE A 159 -11.98 -7.23 -12.78
N ALA A 160 -12.93 -7.57 -13.64
CA ALA A 160 -12.64 -8.02 -15.01
C ALA A 160 -11.93 -6.95 -15.83
N MET A 161 -12.34 -5.67 -15.71
CA MET A 161 -11.68 -4.56 -16.40
C MET A 161 -10.26 -4.31 -15.88
N GLU A 162 -10.04 -4.44 -14.57
CA GLU A 162 -8.72 -4.30 -13.97
C GLU A 162 -7.78 -5.43 -14.42
N LEU A 163 -8.25 -6.69 -14.44
CA LEU A 163 -7.47 -7.80 -14.99
C LEU A 163 -7.17 -7.65 -16.47
N ALA A 164 -8.15 -7.21 -17.26
CA ALA A 164 -7.95 -6.95 -18.69
C ALA A 164 -6.88 -5.87 -18.92
N ALA A 165 -6.91 -4.79 -18.14
CA ALA A 165 -5.91 -3.73 -18.22
C ALA A 165 -4.50 -4.21 -17.84
N ILE A 166 -4.38 -5.02 -16.78
CA ILE A 166 -3.12 -5.68 -16.39
C ILE A 166 -2.60 -6.56 -17.54
N GLY A 167 -3.47 -7.41 -18.10
CA GLY A 167 -3.11 -8.29 -19.21
C GLY A 167 -2.66 -7.54 -20.46
N ILE A 168 -3.36 -6.47 -20.84
CA ILE A 168 -3.03 -5.62 -21.99
C ILE A 168 -1.67 -4.93 -21.79
N VAL A 169 -1.46 -4.27 -20.64
CA VAL A 169 -0.20 -3.58 -20.35
C VAL A 169 0.94 -4.58 -20.26
N GLY A 170 0.73 -5.75 -19.61
CA GLY A 170 1.71 -6.81 -19.55
C GLY A 170 2.12 -7.33 -20.93
N ALA A 171 1.14 -7.58 -21.80
CA ALA A 171 1.40 -8.01 -23.18
C ALA A 171 2.18 -6.94 -23.97
N ILE A 172 1.81 -5.67 -23.82
CA ILE A 172 2.53 -4.55 -24.47
C ILE A 172 3.98 -4.49 -23.99
N TRP A 173 4.22 -4.53 -22.68
CA TRP A 173 5.57 -4.46 -22.11
C TRP A 173 6.42 -5.68 -22.46
N LEU A 174 5.85 -6.87 -22.49
CA LEU A 174 6.53 -8.08 -22.99
C LEU A 174 6.89 -7.96 -24.49
N ALA A 175 6.01 -7.38 -25.31
CA ALA A 175 6.28 -7.15 -26.72
C ALA A 175 7.34 -6.06 -26.96
N ILE A 176 7.42 -5.05 -26.08
CA ILE A 176 8.48 -4.02 -26.13
C ILE A 176 9.83 -4.64 -25.83
N ASP A 177 9.98 -5.30 -24.67
CA ASP A 177 11.21 -5.99 -24.27
C ASP A 177 10.95 -7.04 -23.19
N TRP A 178 10.83 -8.30 -23.59
CA TRP A 178 10.61 -9.39 -22.65
C TRP A 178 11.80 -9.63 -21.69
N ARG A 179 13.04 -9.27 -22.11
CA ARG A 179 14.23 -9.40 -21.27
C ARG A 179 14.18 -8.39 -20.14
N TRP A 180 13.85 -7.13 -20.47
CA TRP A 180 13.59 -6.11 -19.45
C TRP A 180 12.54 -6.57 -18.46
N MET A 181 11.43 -7.12 -18.94
CA MET A 181 10.34 -7.59 -18.08
C MET A 181 10.84 -8.61 -17.05
N LEU A 182 11.67 -9.57 -17.45
CA LEU A 182 12.16 -10.62 -16.57
C LEU A 182 13.31 -10.16 -15.64
N VAL A 183 14.31 -9.46 -16.20
CA VAL A 183 15.57 -9.20 -15.45
C VAL A 183 15.57 -7.85 -14.74
N ALA A 184 14.66 -6.95 -15.07
CA ALA A 184 14.57 -5.62 -14.50
C ALA A 184 13.22 -5.37 -13.80
N TYR A 185 12.09 -5.51 -14.52
CA TYR A 185 10.79 -5.19 -13.98
C TYR A 185 10.36 -6.13 -12.83
N VAL A 186 10.49 -7.45 -13.00
CA VAL A 186 10.13 -8.42 -11.95
C VAL A 186 10.92 -8.20 -10.65
N PRO A 187 12.25 -8.01 -10.67
CA PRO A 187 13.00 -7.63 -9.47
C PRO A 187 12.56 -6.28 -8.87
N THR A 188 12.31 -5.27 -9.72
CA THR A 188 11.82 -3.96 -9.27
C THR A 188 10.48 -4.08 -8.55
N PHE A 189 9.53 -4.81 -9.14
CA PHE A 189 8.23 -5.10 -8.55
C PHE A 189 8.39 -5.78 -7.18
N TYR A 190 9.20 -6.83 -7.11
CA TYR A 190 9.44 -7.55 -5.86
C TYR A 190 10.08 -6.66 -4.79
N CYS A 191 11.10 -5.88 -5.14
CA CYS A 191 11.76 -4.96 -4.21
C CYS A 191 10.82 -3.85 -3.72
N GLY A 192 9.99 -3.29 -4.61
CA GLY A 192 9.01 -2.27 -4.23
C GLY A 192 7.96 -2.79 -3.25
N TRP A 193 7.44 -3.99 -3.50
CA TRP A 193 6.52 -4.65 -2.56
C TRP A 193 7.19 -5.04 -1.25
N PHE A 194 8.46 -5.49 -1.28
CA PHE A 194 9.22 -5.75 -0.07
C PHE A 194 9.29 -4.51 0.82
N LEU A 195 9.58 -3.33 0.24
CA LEU A 195 9.62 -2.07 0.97
C LEU A 195 8.24 -1.65 1.50
N ALA A 196 7.17 -1.86 0.72
CA ALA A 196 5.81 -1.58 1.15
C ALA A 196 5.38 -2.48 2.33
N LEU A 197 5.76 -3.74 2.30
CA LEU A 197 5.52 -4.68 3.39
C LEU A 197 6.39 -4.40 4.61
N LEU A 198 7.61 -3.89 4.42
CA LEU A 198 8.48 -3.45 5.51
C LEU A 198 7.85 -2.28 6.28
N GLU A 199 7.28 -1.32 5.56
CA GLU A 199 6.54 -0.21 6.16
C GLU A 199 5.32 -0.71 6.92
N ASN A 200 4.45 -1.50 6.27
CA ASN A 200 3.28 -2.08 6.92
C ASN A 200 3.65 -2.91 8.17
N TYR A 201 4.76 -3.64 8.16
CA TYR A 201 5.21 -4.40 9.30
C TYR A 201 5.47 -3.49 10.52
N PHE A 202 6.23 -2.41 10.34
CA PHE A 202 6.59 -1.51 11.44
C PHE A 202 5.48 -0.50 11.78
N GLU A 203 4.47 -0.35 10.95
CA GLU A 203 3.22 0.32 11.31
C GLU A 203 2.34 -0.50 12.26
N HIS A 204 2.70 -1.78 12.50
CA HIS A 204 1.93 -2.68 13.38
C HIS A 204 2.80 -3.45 14.39
N TYR A 205 4.13 -3.40 14.31
CA TYR A 205 5.02 -4.28 15.07
C TYR A 205 4.89 -4.12 16.59
N HIS A 206 4.79 -2.91 17.10
CA HIS A 206 4.61 -2.60 18.51
C HIS A 206 3.16 -2.28 18.89
N ALA A 207 2.23 -2.45 17.97
CA ALA A 207 0.83 -2.19 18.23
C ALA A 207 0.25 -3.16 19.26
N SER A 208 -0.70 -2.68 20.04
CA SER A 208 -1.46 -3.52 20.97
C SER A 208 -2.32 -4.51 20.19
N ASN A 209 -2.36 -5.76 20.62
CA ASN A 209 -3.23 -6.80 20.06
C ASN A 209 -4.57 -6.94 20.82
N HIS A 210 -4.90 -6.00 21.70
CA HIS A 210 -6.10 -6.06 22.54
C HIS A 210 -7.37 -5.53 21.86
N ARG A 211 -7.41 -5.46 20.54
CA ARG A 211 -8.56 -4.98 19.73
C ARG A 211 -9.01 -3.56 20.09
N SER A 212 -8.10 -2.74 20.60
CA SER A 212 -8.35 -1.33 20.89
C SER A 212 -8.06 -0.48 19.66
N ARG A 213 -9.07 0.15 19.09
CA ARG A 213 -8.92 1.13 18.01
C ARG A 213 -8.04 2.34 18.36
N LEU A 214 -7.64 2.46 19.62
CA LEU A 214 -6.78 3.53 20.10
C LEU A 214 -5.29 3.12 20.19
N ALA A 215 -4.96 1.84 19.92
CA ALA A 215 -3.59 1.32 20.02
C ALA A 215 -3.33 0.14 19.08
N ASP A 216 -4.10 -0.01 17.99
CA ASP A 216 -4.01 -1.13 17.03
C ASP A 216 -2.99 -0.93 15.92
N SER A 217 -2.31 0.21 15.91
CA SER A 217 -1.25 0.55 14.97
C SER A 217 -0.23 1.51 15.60
N VAL A 218 0.80 1.87 14.83
CA VAL A 218 1.96 2.64 15.28
C VAL A 218 2.07 3.91 14.45
N SER A 219 2.24 5.07 15.10
CA SER A 219 2.45 6.35 14.41
C SER A 219 3.87 6.87 14.54
N TYR A 220 4.32 7.59 13.52
CA TYR A 220 5.57 8.34 13.48
C TYR A 220 5.31 9.80 13.10
N TYR A 221 5.64 10.75 13.98
CA TYR A 221 5.26 12.16 13.80
C TYR A 221 6.38 13.04 13.21
N GLY A 222 7.43 12.44 12.66
CA GLY A 222 8.52 13.20 12.03
C GLY A 222 8.04 14.07 10.87
N ARG A 223 8.31 15.38 10.95
CA ARG A 223 7.79 16.40 10.04
C ARG A 223 8.09 16.11 8.57
N TRP A 224 9.35 15.80 8.26
CA TRP A 224 9.77 15.60 6.87
C TRP A 224 9.17 14.35 6.24
N TYR A 225 9.09 13.27 7.00
CA TYR A 225 8.42 12.06 6.56
C TYR A 225 6.94 12.33 6.24
N ASN A 226 6.22 12.99 7.14
CA ASN A 226 4.80 13.28 6.93
C ASN A 226 4.54 14.26 5.78
N ILE A 227 5.46 15.17 5.47
CA ILE A 227 5.37 16.01 4.26
C ILE A 227 5.55 15.16 3.00
N LEU A 228 6.58 14.31 2.95
CA LEU A 228 6.93 13.49 1.78
C LEU A 228 5.97 12.32 1.56
N MET A 229 5.46 11.72 2.64
CA MET A 229 4.58 10.55 2.62
C MET A 229 3.10 10.92 2.85
N PHE A 230 2.70 12.19 2.64
CA PHE A 230 1.29 12.61 2.68
C PHE A 230 0.57 12.21 3.98
N ASN A 231 1.23 12.44 5.12
CA ASN A 231 0.74 12.13 6.47
C ASN A 231 0.51 10.61 6.74
N GLU A 232 1.19 9.70 6.03
CA GLU A 232 1.11 8.26 6.33
C GLU A 232 1.66 7.94 7.73
N GLY A 233 2.59 8.73 8.26
CA GLY A 233 3.09 8.55 9.63
C GLY A 233 2.03 8.73 10.73
N TYR A 234 0.88 9.33 10.44
CA TYR A 234 -0.29 9.36 11.33
C TYR A 234 -1.13 8.06 11.16
N HIS A 235 -0.50 6.90 11.28
CA HIS A 235 -1.13 5.63 10.94
C HIS A 235 -2.17 5.18 11.98
N GLN A 236 -1.93 5.43 13.27
CA GLN A 236 -2.89 5.18 14.35
C GLN A 236 -4.15 6.06 14.18
N GLU A 237 -4.00 7.31 13.80
CA GLU A 237 -5.08 8.24 13.49
C GLU A 237 -5.88 7.77 12.27
N HIS A 238 -5.16 7.24 11.28
CA HIS A 238 -5.76 6.65 10.10
C HIS A 238 -6.57 5.39 10.45
N HIS A 239 -6.06 4.48 11.26
CA HIS A 239 -6.80 3.30 11.73
C HIS A 239 -8.03 3.68 12.53
N LEU A 240 -7.95 4.71 13.36
CA LEU A 240 -9.10 5.20 14.13
C LEU A 240 -10.19 5.81 13.22
N LYS A 241 -9.81 6.63 12.23
CA LYS A 241 -10.71 7.36 11.33
C LYS A 241 -10.33 7.13 9.84
N PRO A 242 -10.44 5.91 9.30
CA PRO A 242 -9.92 5.57 7.97
C PRO A 242 -10.60 6.33 6.82
N HIS A 243 -11.84 6.79 7.01
CA HIS A 243 -12.57 7.56 5.99
C HIS A 243 -12.21 9.06 5.98
N LEU A 244 -11.32 9.48 6.88
CA LEU A 244 -10.89 10.87 6.92
C LEU A 244 -9.77 11.09 5.89
N HIS A 245 -9.89 12.18 5.12
CA HIS A 245 -8.90 12.53 4.11
C HIS A 245 -7.51 12.76 4.74
N TRP A 246 -6.45 12.31 4.09
CA TRP A 246 -5.07 12.33 4.60
C TRP A 246 -4.61 13.71 5.11
N THR A 247 -5.09 14.81 4.52
CA THR A 247 -4.75 16.17 4.98
C THR A 247 -5.27 16.50 6.37
N ARG A 248 -6.19 15.71 6.90
CA ARG A 248 -6.85 15.94 8.20
C ARG A 248 -6.38 14.98 9.30
N ARG A 249 -5.52 14.01 9.00
CA ARG A 249 -4.97 13.10 10.02
C ARG A 249 -4.29 13.83 11.19
N PRO A 250 -3.52 14.95 10.98
CA PRO A 250 -2.98 15.74 12.08
C PRO A 250 -4.03 16.39 13.00
N GLU A 251 -5.27 16.58 12.53
CA GLU A 251 -6.38 17.07 13.37
C GLU A 251 -6.84 15.97 14.33
N VAL A 252 -6.93 14.72 13.84
CA VAL A 252 -7.25 13.54 14.66
C VAL A 252 -6.22 13.38 15.77
N HIS A 253 -4.93 13.50 15.43
CA HIS A 253 -3.88 13.45 16.45
C HIS A 253 -4.11 14.45 17.57
N ARG A 254 -4.35 15.73 17.25
CA ARG A 254 -4.61 16.77 18.27
C ARG A 254 -5.86 16.49 19.13
N GLU A 255 -6.87 15.87 18.53
CA GLU A 255 -8.14 15.53 19.21
C GLU A 255 -7.99 14.31 20.14
N TYR A 256 -7.18 13.30 19.77
CA TYR A 256 -7.13 12.00 20.42
C TYR A 256 -5.80 11.68 21.13
N GLN A 257 -4.81 12.57 21.12
CA GLN A 257 -3.46 12.26 21.65
C GLN A 257 -3.44 11.82 23.11
N SER A 258 -4.31 12.36 23.98
CA SER A 258 -4.43 11.91 25.37
C SER A 258 -4.99 10.50 25.45
N GLN A 259 -6.01 10.20 24.66
CA GLN A 259 -6.63 8.87 24.62
C GLN A 259 -5.69 7.81 24.04
N PHE A 260 -4.90 8.14 23.02
CA PHE A 260 -3.84 7.27 22.49
C PHE A 260 -2.81 6.95 23.58
N LYS A 261 -2.36 7.96 24.30
CA LYS A 261 -1.41 7.80 25.39
C LYS A 261 -1.97 6.93 26.54
N GLU A 262 -3.21 7.17 26.94
CA GLU A 262 -3.90 6.39 27.98
C GLU A 262 -4.12 4.93 27.54
N ALA A 263 -4.38 4.70 26.25
CA ALA A 263 -4.51 3.36 25.68
C ALA A 263 -3.17 2.64 25.46
N GLY A 264 -2.03 3.31 25.68
CA GLY A 264 -0.70 2.75 25.47
C GLY A 264 -0.31 2.62 23.99
N ALA A 265 -0.84 3.46 23.11
CA ALA A 265 -0.43 3.48 21.72
C ALA A 265 1.07 3.76 21.58
N TYR A 266 1.75 3.00 20.73
CA TYR A 266 3.18 3.14 20.52
C TYR A 266 3.48 4.26 19.51
N GLU A 267 4.38 5.15 19.90
CA GLU A 267 4.94 6.19 19.02
C GLU A 267 6.36 5.79 18.61
N ALA A 268 6.55 5.58 17.31
CA ALA A 268 7.84 5.20 16.77
C ALA A 268 8.83 6.39 16.76
N ARG A 269 10.10 6.09 17.01
CA ARG A 269 11.20 7.10 16.94
C ARG A 269 11.78 7.23 15.54
N LYS A 270 11.57 6.23 14.71
CA LYS A 270 12.03 6.18 13.32
C LYS A 270 10.83 6.04 12.38
N PRO A 271 10.92 6.54 11.13
CA PRO A 271 9.89 6.26 10.13
C PRO A 271 9.75 4.75 9.91
N PRO A 272 8.52 4.24 9.61
CA PRO A 272 8.27 2.80 9.52
C PRO A 272 9.21 2.05 8.59
N ILE A 273 9.60 2.66 7.44
CA ILE A 273 10.57 2.08 6.51
C ILE A 273 11.97 1.85 7.15
N LEU A 274 12.27 2.50 8.25
CA LEU A 274 13.49 2.34 9.04
C LEU A 274 13.19 1.79 10.45
N GLY A 275 12.01 1.24 10.68
CA GLY A 275 11.55 0.78 11.99
C GLY A 275 12.43 -0.34 12.61
N PHE A 276 13.21 -1.04 11.79
CA PHE A 276 14.21 -2.01 12.29
C PHE A 276 15.39 -1.35 13.04
N LEU A 277 15.47 -0.02 13.08
CA LEU A 277 16.42 0.78 13.83
C LEU A 277 15.82 1.43 15.08
N ASP A 278 14.54 1.17 15.39
CA ASP A 278 13.83 1.78 16.51
C ASP A 278 14.06 1.09 17.87
#